data_89b2d114579b80168084b9388c6ea87c
#
_entry.id   89b2d114579b80168084b9388c6ea87c
#
_cell.length_a   1.000
_cell.length_b   1.000
_cell.length_c   1.000
_cell.angle_alpha   90.00
_cell.angle_beta   90.00
_cell.angle_gamma   90.00
#
_symmetry.space_group_name_H-M   'P 1'
#
loop_
_entity.id
_entity.type
_entity.pdbx_description
1 polymer ?
#
loop_
_entity_poly.entity_id
_entity_poly.type
_entity_poly.pdbx_seq_one_letter_code
_entity_poly.pdbx_strand_id
1 'polypeptide(L)'
;MTELNIPKFFDQVEEKQYLLTEEFPEVMQINVGSLCNITCSHCHVDGGPTRKNNMVRETFEQIIEAFKVGKYKTMDITGGAPEMNPNFRWFLKEISQHAKTIIVRTNLIILDVPAYRDIPELYRDLKVQVVASLPYYNEKVVAKQRGKGVFPKSIEVLRRLNELGYGKEEDLILNLVYNPNGAFLPPKQEALEKTYKKKLYDNFEIVFNNLFAITNNPIGRFSEFLHREDLYEGYMNKLYKAYNPATLPGLMCRNMISVGPDGSLYDCDFNYIEKLKISGEVNHVSQLVDNHTGVRRIVTGMHCYGCTAGAGSSGGETC
;
A
#
# COMPACT_ATOMS: atom_id res chain seq x y z
N MET A 1 16.64 15.10 21.93
CA MET A 1 15.32 14.82 21.30
C MET A 1 14.30 15.34 22.29
N THR A 2 13.60 16.41 21.93
CA THR A 2 12.45 16.91 22.70
C THR A 2 11.38 15.83 22.70
N GLU A 3 10.85 15.48 23.86
CA GLU A 3 9.72 14.54 23.95
C GLU A 3 8.53 15.14 23.21
N LEU A 4 8.01 14.43 22.22
CA LEU A 4 6.78 14.81 21.53
C LEU A 4 5.64 14.85 22.57
N ASN A 5 5.07 16.02 22.80
CA ASN A 5 3.93 16.19 23.68
C ASN A 5 2.62 15.75 23.00
N ILE A 6 2.63 14.53 22.44
CA ILE A 6 1.50 13.87 21.76
C ILE A 6 1.30 12.52 22.46
N PRO A 7 0.07 12.17 22.88
CA PRO A 7 -0.21 10.88 23.50
C PRO A 7 0.13 9.72 22.54
N LYS A 8 0.43 8.55 23.09
CA LYS A 8 0.53 7.34 22.27
C LYS A 8 -0.81 7.10 21.58
N PHE A 9 -0.79 6.64 20.34
CA PHE A 9 -2.03 6.43 19.57
C PHE A 9 -3.04 5.53 20.30
N PHE A 10 -2.55 4.47 20.95
CA PHE A 10 -3.40 3.59 21.77
C PHE A 10 -4.18 4.35 22.85
N ASP A 11 -3.54 5.31 23.51
CA ASP A 11 -4.16 6.09 24.61
C ASP A 11 -5.17 7.10 24.05
N GLN A 12 -4.95 7.60 22.83
CA GLN A 12 -5.84 8.53 22.13
C GLN A 12 -7.16 7.91 21.70
N VAL A 13 -7.20 6.60 21.37
CA VAL A 13 -8.42 5.93 20.96
C VAL A 13 -9.28 5.64 22.19
N GLU A 14 -10.47 6.25 22.29
CA GLU A 14 -11.39 6.03 23.39
C GLU A 14 -12.08 4.66 23.29
N GLU A 15 -12.61 4.34 22.12
CA GLU A 15 -13.34 3.09 21.84
C GLU A 15 -12.37 1.96 21.44
N LYS A 16 -11.83 1.25 22.42
CA LYS A 16 -10.78 0.23 22.23
C LYS A 16 -11.20 -0.96 21.37
N GLN A 17 -12.50 -1.21 21.18
CA GLN A 17 -12.99 -2.25 20.25
C GLN A 17 -12.57 -2.00 18.80
N TYR A 18 -12.32 -0.74 18.41
CA TYR A 18 -11.80 -0.43 17.09
C TYR A 18 -10.30 -0.76 16.92
N LEU A 19 -9.61 -1.10 18.01
CA LEU A 19 -8.26 -1.64 18.00
C LEU A 19 -8.20 -3.17 18.07
N LEU A 20 -9.30 -3.84 17.75
CA LEU A 20 -9.37 -5.28 17.59
C LEU A 20 -9.52 -5.64 16.11
N THR A 21 -8.86 -6.74 15.72
CA THR A 21 -9.04 -7.31 14.37
C THR A 21 -10.38 -8.03 14.27
N GLU A 22 -10.84 -8.24 13.04
CA GLU A 22 -11.86 -9.26 12.76
C GLU A 22 -11.31 -10.65 13.12
N GLU A 23 -12.22 -11.57 13.45
CA GLU A 23 -11.85 -12.96 13.78
C GLU A 23 -11.24 -13.67 12.58
N PHE A 24 -11.78 -13.41 11.40
CA PHE A 24 -11.31 -13.94 10.13
C PHE A 24 -11.09 -12.80 9.14
N PRO A 25 -9.87 -12.23 9.11
CA PRO A 25 -9.58 -11.17 8.16
C PRO A 25 -9.69 -11.68 6.73
N GLU A 26 -10.31 -10.88 5.87
CA GLU A 26 -10.55 -11.27 4.47
C GLU A 26 -9.38 -10.93 3.54
N VAL A 27 -8.47 -10.05 3.97
CA VAL A 27 -7.34 -9.60 3.17
C VAL A 27 -6.03 -10.19 3.70
N MET A 28 -5.30 -10.87 2.84
CA MET A 28 -3.89 -11.17 3.07
C MET A 28 -3.06 -10.24 2.20
N GLN A 29 -2.38 -9.30 2.83
CA GLN A 29 -1.40 -8.44 2.16
C GLN A 29 -0.02 -9.06 2.28
N ILE A 30 0.78 -9.02 1.22
CA ILE A 30 2.16 -9.47 1.26
C ILE A 30 3.11 -8.36 0.80
N ASN A 31 4.17 -8.11 1.58
CA ASN A 31 5.27 -7.26 1.18
C ASN A 31 6.40 -8.14 0.64
N VAL A 32 6.62 -8.11 -0.67
CA VAL A 32 7.58 -9.00 -1.34
C VAL A 32 9.04 -8.53 -1.22
N GLY A 33 9.28 -7.46 -0.49
CA GLY A 33 10.62 -6.87 -0.27
C GLY A 33 10.75 -5.46 -0.81
N SER A 34 11.94 -4.86 -0.62
CA SER A 34 12.19 -3.45 -0.95
C SER A 34 12.93 -3.25 -2.28
N LEU A 35 13.16 -4.30 -3.08
CA LEU A 35 13.77 -4.14 -4.41
C LEU A 35 12.83 -3.31 -5.31
N CYS A 36 13.35 -2.21 -5.87
CA CYS A 36 12.59 -1.28 -6.71
C CYS A 36 13.50 -0.64 -7.73
N ASN A 37 12.98 -0.36 -8.92
CA ASN A 37 13.73 0.31 -10.00
C ASN A 37 13.83 1.85 -9.82
N ILE A 38 13.17 2.41 -8.79
CA ILE A 38 13.23 3.84 -8.45
C ILE A 38 13.40 4.07 -6.95
N THR A 39 13.78 5.31 -6.59
CA THR A 39 14.00 5.74 -5.20
C THR A 39 13.16 6.98 -4.91
N CYS A 40 11.90 6.76 -4.48
CA CYS A 40 10.98 7.85 -4.18
C CYS A 40 11.27 8.48 -2.81
N SER A 41 11.16 9.81 -2.69
CA SER A 41 11.43 10.54 -1.44
C SER A 41 10.44 10.25 -0.31
N HIS A 42 9.19 9.85 -0.65
CA HIS A 42 8.12 9.54 0.30
C HIS A 42 7.96 8.04 0.56
N CYS A 43 8.92 7.20 0.11
CA CYS A 43 8.79 5.75 0.18
C CYS A 43 8.84 5.24 1.62
N HIS A 44 7.75 4.62 2.08
CA HIS A 44 7.69 4.03 3.41
C HIS A 44 8.46 2.71 3.53
N VAL A 45 8.52 1.90 2.46
CA VAL A 45 9.27 0.63 2.44
C VAL A 45 10.77 0.80 2.17
N ASP A 46 11.24 2.03 2.03
CA ASP A 46 12.63 2.35 1.69
C ASP A 46 13.15 1.58 0.45
N GLY A 47 12.30 1.49 -0.56
CA GLY A 47 12.58 0.77 -1.81
C GLY A 47 13.71 1.41 -2.63
N GLY A 48 14.45 0.55 -3.36
CA GLY A 48 15.52 1.00 -4.24
C GLY A 48 16.22 -0.15 -4.98
N PRO A 49 17.04 0.18 -6.01
CA PRO A 49 17.63 -0.83 -6.90
C PRO A 49 18.72 -1.68 -6.25
N THR A 50 19.26 -1.27 -5.11
CA THR A 50 20.32 -1.98 -4.39
C THR A 50 19.80 -2.83 -3.23
N ARG A 51 18.48 -2.85 -2.99
CA ARG A 51 17.87 -3.61 -1.90
C ARG A 51 17.87 -5.11 -2.21
N LYS A 52 18.11 -5.94 -1.18
CA LYS A 52 18.27 -7.40 -1.34
C LYS A 52 17.25 -8.24 -0.55
N ASN A 53 16.40 -7.62 0.25
CA ASN A 53 15.42 -8.28 1.12
C ASN A 53 14.17 -8.74 0.36
N ASN A 54 14.36 -9.57 -0.65
CA ASN A 54 13.25 -10.13 -1.43
C ASN A 54 12.69 -11.39 -0.79
N MET A 55 11.37 -11.54 -0.84
CA MET A 55 10.67 -12.77 -0.48
C MET A 55 11.18 -13.92 -1.35
N VAL A 56 11.54 -15.02 -0.71
CA VAL A 56 12.02 -16.23 -1.37
C VAL A 56 10.87 -17.15 -1.75
N ARG A 57 11.13 -18.12 -2.62
CA ARG A 57 10.13 -19.06 -3.13
C ARG A 57 9.40 -19.81 -2.03
N GLU A 58 10.10 -20.30 -1.04
CA GLU A 58 9.57 -21.04 0.11
C GLU A 58 8.52 -20.21 0.88
N THR A 59 8.77 -18.91 1.11
CA THR A 59 7.80 -18.04 1.79
C THR A 59 6.53 -17.87 0.95
N PHE A 60 6.64 -17.74 -0.37
CA PHE A 60 5.46 -17.70 -1.25
C PHE A 60 4.64 -19.00 -1.20
N GLU A 61 5.29 -20.15 -1.14
CA GLU A 61 4.63 -21.45 -1.02
C GLU A 61 3.87 -21.57 0.32
N GLN A 62 4.46 -21.12 1.42
CA GLN A 62 3.80 -21.04 2.72
C GLN A 62 2.60 -20.09 2.70
N ILE A 63 2.71 -18.95 2.01
CA ILE A 63 1.60 -18.00 1.81
C ILE A 63 0.45 -18.64 1.04
N ILE A 64 0.72 -19.38 -0.04
CA ILE A 64 -0.31 -20.05 -0.82
C ILE A 64 -1.04 -21.08 0.06
N GLU A 65 -0.32 -21.90 0.82
CA GLU A 65 -0.95 -22.88 1.71
C GLU A 65 -1.78 -22.20 2.81
N ALA A 66 -1.25 -21.16 3.45
CA ALA A 66 -2.01 -20.40 4.44
C ALA A 66 -3.26 -19.74 3.84
N PHE A 67 -3.17 -19.24 2.60
CA PHE A 67 -4.30 -18.63 1.90
C PHE A 67 -5.40 -19.66 1.58
N LYS A 68 -5.02 -20.87 1.15
CA LYS A 68 -5.96 -21.96 0.83
C LYS A 68 -6.78 -22.42 2.03
N VAL A 69 -6.14 -22.52 3.20
CA VAL A 69 -6.83 -23.00 4.42
C VAL A 69 -7.56 -21.90 5.16
N GLY A 70 -7.10 -20.64 4.98
CA GLY A 70 -7.69 -19.46 5.61
C GLY A 70 -9.00 -19.03 4.93
N LYS A 71 -9.69 -18.05 5.53
CA LYS A 71 -10.91 -17.44 4.96
C LYS A 71 -10.63 -16.19 4.13
N TYR A 72 -9.40 -16.04 3.67
CA TYR A 72 -8.99 -14.90 2.86
C TYR A 72 -9.69 -14.90 1.50
N LYS A 73 -10.09 -13.72 1.05
CA LYS A 73 -10.72 -13.50 -0.26
C LYS A 73 -9.82 -12.71 -1.20
N THR A 74 -9.02 -11.80 -0.62
CA THR A 74 -8.19 -10.87 -1.35
C THR A 74 -6.71 -11.10 -1.05
N MET A 75 -5.90 -11.21 -2.11
CA MET A 75 -4.45 -11.17 -2.06
C MET A 75 -4.00 -9.78 -2.51
N ASP A 76 -3.41 -8.98 -1.62
CA ASP A 76 -2.88 -7.64 -1.91
C ASP A 76 -1.34 -7.68 -1.93
N ILE A 77 -0.73 -7.47 -3.09
CA ILE A 77 0.71 -7.62 -3.31
C ILE A 77 1.37 -6.24 -3.36
N THR A 78 2.24 -5.98 -2.39
CA THR A 78 2.97 -4.72 -2.25
C THR A 78 4.48 -4.94 -2.06
N GLY A 79 5.22 -3.86 -1.86
CA GLY A 79 6.67 -3.86 -1.65
C GLY A 79 7.35 -2.68 -2.32
N GLY A 80 8.56 -2.88 -2.82
CA GLY A 80 9.26 -1.94 -3.66
C GLY A 80 8.64 -1.87 -5.06
N ALA A 81 9.05 -2.77 -5.95
CA ALA A 81 8.35 -3.08 -7.20
C ALA A 81 8.13 -4.60 -7.22
N PRO A 82 6.92 -5.08 -6.89
CA PRO A 82 6.64 -6.51 -6.78
C PRO A 82 7.04 -7.31 -8.02
N GLU A 83 6.89 -6.72 -9.18
CA GLU A 83 7.24 -7.28 -10.48
C GLU A 83 8.72 -7.68 -10.61
N MET A 84 9.60 -7.04 -9.83
CA MET A 84 11.04 -7.34 -9.82
C MET A 84 11.40 -8.60 -9.01
N ASN A 85 10.47 -9.13 -8.19
CA ASN A 85 10.72 -10.38 -7.51
C ASN A 85 10.74 -11.53 -8.54
N PRO A 86 11.78 -12.38 -8.58
CA PRO A 86 11.91 -13.44 -9.59
C PRO A 86 10.78 -14.48 -9.53
N ASN A 87 10.11 -14.62 -8.38
CA ASN A 87 9.00 -15.54 -8.20
C ASN A 87 7.63 -14.92 -8.49
N PHE A 88 7.57 -13.61 -8.77
CA PHE A 88 6.31 -12.86 -8.89
C PHE A 88 5.34 -13.44 -9.94
N ARG A 89 5.82 -13.70 -11.16
CA ARG A 89 4.98 -14.23 -12.25
C ARG A 89 4.40 -15.60 -11.93
N TRP A 90 5.22 -16.46 -11.34
CA TRP A 90 4.78 -17.77 -10.90
C TRP A 90 3.74 -17.64 -9.78
N PHE A 91 4.06 -16.87 -8.74
CA PHE A 91 3.17 -16.66 -7.59
C PHE A 91 1.81 -16.10 -8.04
N LEU A 92 1.81 -15.13 -8.94
CA LEU A 92 0.59 -14.52 -9.45
C LEU A 92 -0.33 -15.55 -10.13
N LYS A 93 0.24 -16.46 -10.93
CA LYS A 93 -0.50 -17.55 -11.57
C LYS A 93 -1.04 -18.58 -10.58
N GLU A 94 -0.26 -18.94 -9.58
CA GLU A 94 -0.70 -19.90 -8.55
C GLU A 94 -1.81 -19.31 -7.68
N ILE A 95 -1.61 -18.10 -7.16
CA ILE A 95 -2.59 -17.50 -6.25
C ILE A 95 -3.90 -17.14 -6.96
N SER A 96 -3.88 -16.90 -8.26
CA SER A 96 -5.10 -16.62 -9.05
C SER A 96 -6.09 -17.78 -9.09
N GLN A 97 -5.65 -18.99 -8.76
CA GLN A 97 -6.53 -20.16 -8.66
C GLN A 97 -7.29 -20.22 -7.32
N HIS A 98 -6.92 -19.39 -6.36
CA HIS A 98 -7.43 -19.45 -4.97
C HIS A 98 -8.04 -18.13 -4.50
N ALA A 99 -7.48 -16.99 -4.92
CA ALA A 99 -7.96 -15.68 -4.53
C ALA A 99 -9.14 -15.22 -5.39
N LYS A 100 -10.20 -14.72 -4.76
CA LYS A 100 -11.33 -14.07 -5.45
C LYS A 100 -10.89 -12.75 -6.08
N THR A 101 -10.01 -12.02 -5.39
CA THR A 101 -9.50 -10.73 -5.82
C THR A 101 -7.97 -10.72 -5.64
N ILE A 102 -7.26 -10.28 -6.66
CA ILE A 102 -5.82 -10.02 -6.57
C ILE A 102 -5.59 -8.54 -6.83
N ILE A 103 -4.88 -7.90 -5.92
CA ILE A 103 -4.46 -6.50 -6.04
C ILE A 103 -2.94 -6.49 -6.20
N VAL A 104 -2.44 -5.72 -7.16
CA VAL A 104 -1.00 -5.43 -7.27
C VAL A 104 -0.77 -3.94 -7.21
N ARG A 105 0.12 -3.53 -6.28
CA ARG A 105 0.53 -2.13 -6.10
C ARG A 105 1.78 -1.87 -6.91
N THR A 106 1.63 -1.18 -8.04
CA THR A 106 2.72 -0.93 -8.99
C THR A 106 3.19 0.52 -8.98
N ASN A 107 4.46 0.73 -9.28
CA ASN A 107 5.02 2.06 -9.50
C ASN A 107 4.83 2.55 -10.95
N LEU A 108 4.15 1.80 -11.82
CA LEU A 108 3.94 1.99 -13.24
C LEU A 108 5.19 1.84 -14.09
N ILE A 109 6.24 2.60 -13.84
CA ILE A 109 7.39 2.65 -14.75
C ILE A 109 8.20 1.36 -14.83
N ILE A 110 8.00 0.43 -13.90
CA ILE A 110 8.54 -0.93 -14.02
C ILE A 110 7.94 -1.65 -15.25
N LEU A 111 6.68 -1.38 -15.56
CA LEU A 111 5.95 -1.97 -16.69
C LEU A 111 6.39 -1.42 -18.04
N ASP A 112 7.21 -0.34 -18.08
CA ASP A 112 7.86 0.15 -19.29
C ASP A 112 9.26 -0.48 -19.52
N VAL A 113 9.83 -1.12 -18.52
CA VAL A 113 11.13 -1.79 -18.63
C VAL A 113 10.96 -3.05 -19.53
N PRO A 114 11.82 -3.28 -20.55
CA PRO A 114 11.65 -4.35 -21.53
C PRO A 114 11.38 -5.75 -20.95
N ALA A 115 12.05 -6.10 -19.84
CA ALA A 115 11.88 -7.40 -19.16
C ALA A 115 10.51 -7.58 -18.48
N TYR A 116 9.71 -6.53 -18.35
CA TYR A 116 8.43 -6.53 -17.64
C TYR A 116 7.27 -5.99 -18.49
N ARG A 117 7.51 -5.75 -19.78
CA ARG A 117 6.49 -5.20 -20.70
C ARG A 117 5.29 -6.12 -20.92
N ASP A 118 5.43 -7.41 -20.73
CA ASP A 118 4.36 -8.40 -20.85
C ASP A 118 3.49 -8.52 -19.59
N ILE A 119 3.87 -7.87 -18.48
CA ILE A 119 3.11 -7.95 -17.23
C ILE A 119 1.72 -7.33 -17.30
N PRO A 120 1.46 -6.20 -17.98
CA PRO A 120 0.10 -5.69 -18.16
C PRO A 120 -0.87 -6.69 -18.81
N GLU A 121 -0.41 -7.47 -19.78
CA GLU A 121 -1.18 -8.54 -20.40
C GLU A 121 -1.44 -9.68 -19.40
N LEU A 122 -0.43 -10.07 -18.62
CA LEU A 122 -0.60 -11.07 -17.56
C LEU A 122 -1.61 -10.59 -16.49
N TYR A 123 -1.58 -9.31 -16.14
CA TYR A 123 -2.56 -8.72 -15.21
C TYR A 123 -3.98 -8.82 -15.76
N ARG A 124 -4.18 -8.45 -17.05
CA ARG A 124 -5.48 -8.56 -17.71
C ARG A 124 -5.97 -10.02 -17.72
N ASP A 125 -5.13 -10.95 -18.13
CA ASP A 125 -5.49 -12.38 -18.29
C ASP A 125 -5.87 -13.02 -16.96
N LEU A 126 -5.31 -12.53 -15.84
CA LEU A 126 -5.61 -12.96 -14.47
C LEU A 126 -6.60 -12.03 -13.74
N LYS A 127 -7.16 -11.02 -14.41
CA LYS A 127 -8.09 -10.02 -13.84
C LYS A 127 -7.55 -9.36 -12.57
N VAL A 128 -6.25 -9.05 -12.57
CA VAL A 128 -5.60 -8.38 -11.43
C VAL A 128 -6.10 -6.94 -11.33
N GLN A 129 -6.51 -6.51 -10.15
CA GLN A 129 -6.78 -5.11 -9.87
C GLN A 129 -5.46 -4.35 -9.71
N VAL A 130 -5.27 -3.32 -10.50
CA VAL A 130 -4.05 -2.51 -10.49
C VAL A 130 -4.23 -1.28 -9.62
N VAL A 131 -3.39 -1.14 -8.59
CA VAL A 131 -3.29 0.06 -7.76
C VAL A 131 -1.99 0.76 -8.10
N ALA A 132 -2.10 1.84 -8.87
CA ALA A 132 -0.96 2.49 -9.50
C ALA A 132 -0.57 3.80 -8.81
N SER A 133 0.70 3.94 -8.47
CA SER A 133 1.23 5.15 -7.84
C SER A 133 1.37 6.29 -8.84
N LEU A 134 0.45 7.25 -8.83
CA LEU A 134 0.56 8.53 -9.57
C LEU A 134 0.30 9.69 -8.60
N PRO A 135 1.30 10.14 -7.83
CA PRO A 135 1.12 11.07 -6.73
C PRO A 135 0.61 12.45 -7.15
N TYR A 136 0.72 12.81 -8.42
CA TYR A 136 0.09 14.01 -8.99
C TYR A 136 -0.08 13.91 -10.50
N TYR A 137 -0.97 14.74 -11.06
CA TYR A 137 -1.24 14.84 -12.51
C TYR A 137 -0.35 15.86 -13.25
N ASN A 138 0.77 16.26 -12.64
CA ASN A 138 1.70 17.25 -13.18
C ASN A 138 3.14 16.78 -13.05
N GLU A 139 3.91 16.86 -14.14
CA GLU A 139 5.28 16.37 -14.22
C GLU A 139 6.21 17.00 -13.19
N LYS A 140 6.14 18.33 -12.98
CA LYS A 140 7.03 19.05 -12.05
C LYS A 140 6.86 18.55 -10.61
N VAL A 141 5.64 18.21 -10.20
CA VAL A 141 5.33 17.71 -8.86
C VAL A 141 5.79 16.26 -8.72
N VAL A 142 5.47 15.41 -9.69
CA VAL A 142 5.89 14.00 -9.68
C VAL A 142 7.40 13.87 -9.71
N ALA A 143 8.10 14.71 -10.48
CA ALA A 143 9.56 14.69 -10.54
C ALA A 143 10.25 14.97 -9.20
N LYS A 144 9.64 15.82 -8.35
CA LYS A 144 10.15 16.09 -6.99
C LYS A 144 10.07 14.89 -6.05
N GLN A 145 9.03 14.06 -6.21
CA GLN A 145 8.81 12.91 -5.34
C GLN A 145 9.47 11.63 -5.87
N ARG A 146 9.46 11.43 -7.20
CA ARG A 146 9.78 10.14 -7.83
C ARG A 146 10.95 10.19 -8.81
N GLY A 147 11.46 11.39 -9.11
CA GLY A 147 12.53 11.60 -10.07
C GLY A 147 12.06 12.07 -11.46
N LYS A 148 13.00 12.63 -12.21
CA LYS A 148 12.76 13.14 -13.58
C LYS A 148 12.38 11.97 -14.52
N GLY A 149 11.49 12.21 -15.48
CA GLY A 149 11.07 11.25 -16.49
C GLY A 149 10.09 10.19 -16.00
N VAL A 150 9.75 10.13 -14.70
CA VAL A 150 8.77 9.18 -14.16
C VAL A 150 7.36 9.50 -14.65
N PHE A 151 6.97 10.78 -14.69
CA PHE A 151 5.62 11.16 -15.11
C PHE A 151 5.29 10.78 -16.56
N PRO A 152 6.07 11.17 -17.60
CA PRO A 152 5.73 10.80 -18.97
C PRO A 152 5.67 9.28 -19.17
N LYS A 153 6.58 8.51 -18.58
CA LYS A 153 6.53 7.04 -18.63
C LYS A 153 5.30 6.47 -17.93
N SER A 154 4.90 7.06 -16.79
CA SER A 154 3.67 6.65 -16.11
C SER A 154 2.43 6.89 -16.98
N ILE A 155 2.36 8.00 -17.70
CA ILE A 155 1.28 8.32 -18.63
C ILE A 155 1.23 7.30 -19.77
N GLU A 156 2.38 6.94 -20.35
CA GLU A 156 2.47 5.93 -21.42
C GLU A 156 1.97 4.55 -20.95
N VAL A 157 2.40 4.11 -19.75
CA VAL A 157 1.92 2.86 -19.17
C VAL A 157 0.43 2.89 -18.87
N LEU A 158 -0.10 4.00 -18.35
CA LEU A 158 -1.54 4.14 -18.08
C LEU A 158 -2.37 4.07 -19.37
N ARG A 159 -1.91 4.70 -20.47
CA ARG A 159 -2.56 4.55 -21.79
C ARG A 159 -2.60 3.11 -22.23
N ARG A 160 -1.49 2.42 -22.13
CA ARG A 160 -1.41 0.99 -22.47
C ARG A 160 -2.34 0.13 -21.62
N LEU A 161 -2.44 0.40 -20.31
CA LEU A 161 -3.41 -0.29 -19.45
C LEU A 161 -4.86 0.01 -19.91
N ASN A 162 -5.17 1.25 -20.29
CA ASN A 162 -6.49 1.59 -20.86
C ASN A 162 -6.75 0.93 -22.23
N GLU A 163 -5.73 0.71 -23.05
CA GLU A 163 -5.85 -0.05 -24.32
C GLU A 163 -6.17 -1.52 -24.05
N LEU A 164 -5.68 -2.09 -22.94
CA LEU A 164 -5.97 -3.45 -22.49
C LEU A 164 -7.35 -3.59 -21.78
N GLY A 165 -8.11 -2.50 -21.62
CA GLY A 165 -9.44 -2.48 -21.00
C GLY A 165 -9.47 -1.97 -19.55
N TYR A 166 -8.33 -1.77 -18.91
CA TYR A 166 -8.27 -1.27 -17.53
C TYR A 166 -8.93 0.11 -17.38
N GLY A 167 -9.74 0.28 -16.32
CA GLY A 167 -10.49 1.50 -16.08
C GLY A 167 -11.71 1.69 -16.99
N LYS A 168 -11.98 0.75 -17.92
CA LYS A 168 -13.08 0.76 -18.90
C LYS A 168 -13.99 -0.46 -18.74
N GLU A 169 -13.42 -1.64 -18.58
CA GLU A 169 -14.15 -2.89 -18.42
C GLU A 169 -14.40 -3.17 -16.92
N GLU A 170 -15.52 -3.79 -16.60
CA GLU A 170 -15.99 -4.03 -15.22
C GLU A 170 -14.99 -4.83 -14.39
N ASP A 171 -14.35 -5.83 -14.98
CA ASP A 171 -13.41 -6.73 -14.29
C ASP A 171 -11.96 -6.22 -14.29
N LEU A 172 -11.65 -5.15 -15.04
CA LEU A 172 -10.30 -4.62 -15.20
C LEU A 172 -10.14 -3.28 -14.45
N ILE A 173 -10.02 -3.40 -13.13
CA ILE A 173 -9.99 -2.24 -12.23
C ILE A 173 -8.60 -1.59 -12.23
N LEU A 174 -8.57 -0.29 -12.50
CA LEU A 174 -7.41 0.59 -12.36
C LEU A 174 -7.69 1.67 -11.33
N ASN A 175 -7.00 1.60 -10.21
CA ASN A 175 -7.06 2.63 -9.17
C ASN A 175 -5.74 3.41 -9.13
N LEU A 176 -5.81 4.70 -8.84
CA LEU A 176 -4.64 5.54 -8.69
C LEU A 176 -4.42 5.92 -7.22
N VAL A 177 -3.17 6.11 -6.85
CA VAL A 177 -2.78 6.58 -5.52
C VAL A 177 -2.19 7.97 -5.61
N TYR A 178 -2.77 8.88 -4.84
CA TYR A 178 -2.24 10.21 -4.55
C TYR A 178 -1.50 10.21 -3.22
N ASN A 179 -0.34 10.87 -3.19
CA ASN A 179 0.37 11.21 -1.95
C ASN A 179 0.71 12.71 -1.95
N PRO A 180 0.49 13.43 -0.84
CA PRO A 180 0.93 14.82 -0.71
C PRO A 180 2.43 14.98 -0.95
N ASN A 181 2.84 16.10 -1.56
CA ASN A 181 4.26 16.41 -1.73
C ASN A 181 4.79 17.08 -0.45
N GLY A 182 5.38 16.28 0.46
CA GLY A 182 5.94 16.74 1.73
C GLY A 182 5.00 16.60 2.94
N ALA A 183 5.18 17.46 3.95
CA ALA A 183 4.51 17.41 5.26
C ALA A 183 3.10 18.06 5.24
N PHE A 184 2.24 17.59 4.32
CA PHE A 184 0.87 18.07 4.14
C PHE A 184 -0.13 16.95 4.29
N LEU A 185 -1.36 17.29 4.71
CA LEU A 185 -2.50 16.37 4.66
C LEU A 185 -3.10 16.39 3.24
N PRO A 186 -3.66 15.26 2.77
CA PRO A 186 -4.40 15.24 1.51
C PRO A 186 -5.66 16.13 1.62
N PRO A 187 -6.09 16.76 0.51
CA PRO A 187 -7.39 17.42 0.44
C PRO A 187 -8.53 16.38 0.47
N LYS A 188 -9.77 16.84 0.51
CA LYS A 188 -10.94 15.95 0.44
C LYS A 188 -10.89 15.07 -0.80
N GLN A 189 -11.00 13.76 -0.62
CA GLN A 189 -10.81 12.76 -1.67
C GLN A 189 -11.72 12.96 -2.88
N GLU A 190 -13.01 13.18 -2.68
CA GLU A 190 -13.97 13.41 -3.77
C GLU A 190 -13.58 14.54 -4.72
N ALA A 191 -13.22 15.70 -4.16
CA ALA A 191 -12.81 16.86 -4.96
C ALA A 191 -11.50 16.62 -5.71
N LEU A 192 -10.58 15.90 -5.07
CA LEU A 192 -9.30 15.52 -5.66
C LEU A 192 -9.50 14.52 -6.80
N GLU A 193 -10.29 13.48 -6.59
CA GLU A 193 -10.60 12.47 -7.61
C GLU A 193 -11.27 13.08 -8.84
N LYS A 194 -12.27 13.95 -8.64
CA LYS A 194 -12.90 14.67 -9.74
C LYS A 194 -11.89 15.49 -10.55
N THR A 195 -10.95 16.14 -9.86
CA THR A 195 -9.87 16.90 -10.51
C THR A 195 -8.93 16.00 -11.29
N TYR A 196 -8.52 14.85 -10.71
CA TYR A 196 -7.67 13.87 -11.38
C TYR A 196 -8.34 13.31 -12.63
N LYS A 197 -9.59 12.85 -12.53
CA LYS A 197 -10.37 12.32 -13.66
C LYS A 197 -10.41 13.34 -14.79
N LYS A 198 -10.78 14.59 -14.47
CA LYS A 198 -10.81 15.65 -15.47
C LYS A 198 -9.44 15.91 -16.10
N LYS A 199 -8.39 16.12 -15.30
CA LYS A 199 -7.05 16.48 -15.80
C LYS A 199 -6.38 15.37 -16.59
N LEU A 200 -6.52 14.13 -16.17
CA LEU A 200 -5.94 12.99 -16.88
C LEU A 200 -6.69 12.69 -18.18
N TYR A 201 -8.00 12.86 -18.19
CA TYR A 201 -8.80 12.70 -19.41
C TYR A 201 -8.53 13.83 -20.42
N ASP A 202 -8.64 15.09 -20.00
CA ASP A 202 -8.49 16.25 -20.90
C ASP A 202 -7.10 16.32 -21.56
N ASN A 203 -6.05 15.93 -20.82
CA ASN A 203 -4.67 16.06 -21.31
C ASN A 203 -4.11 14.79 -21.94
N PHE A 204 -4.60 13.60 -21.55
CA PHE A 204 -3.95 12.34 -21.90
C PHE A 204 -4.93 11.24 -22.32
N GLU A 205 -6.24 11.47 -22.27
CA GLU A 205 -7.32 10.51 -22.54
C GLU A 205 -7.29 9.28 -21.62
N ILE A 206 -6.73 9.44 -20.41
CA ILE A 206 -6.62 8.37 -19.43
C ILE A 206 -7.89 8.34 -18.56
N VAL A 207 -8.42 7.13 -18.38
CA VAL A 207 -9.52 6.80 -17.47
C VAL A 207 -9.06 5.85 -16.38
N PHE A 208 -9.67 5.94 -15.20
CA PHE A 208 -9.42 5.06 -14.06
C PHE A 208 -10.66 4.99 -13.16
N ASN A 209 -10.76 3.97 -12.30
CA ASN A 209 -11.93 3.74 -11.46
C ASN A 209 -11.94 4.69 -10.24
N ASN A 210 -10.97 4.56 -9.34
CA ASN A 210 -10.95 5.32 -8.08
C ASN A 210 -9.58 5.95 -7.82
N LEU A 211 -9.58 7.03 -7.04
CA LEU A 211 -8.36 7.66 -6.52
C LEU A 211 -8.27 7.42 -5.01
N PHE A 212 -7.19 6.86 -4.54
CA PHE A 212 -6.90 6.72 -3.11
C PHE A 212 -5.97 7.85 -2.65
N ALA A 213 -6.44 8.69 -1.75
CA ALA A 213 -5.65 9.75 -1.16
C ALA A 213 -4.99 9.24 0.13
N ILE A 214 -3.70 8.92 0.04
CA ILE A 214 -2.93 8.36 1.17
C ILE A 214 -2.09 9.46 1.82
N THR A 215 -2.27 9.66 3.13
CA THR A 215 -1.40 10.52 3.95
C THR A 215 0.00 9.93 3.99
N ASN A 216 1.04 10.74 3.85
CA ASN A 216 2.40 10.26 4.03
C ASN A 216 2.63 9.90 5.50
N ASN A 217 2.82 8.64 5.79
CA ASN A 217 3.15 8.20 7.15
C ASN A 217 4.58 8.59 7.52
N PRO A 218 4.83 9.09 8.75
CA PRO A 218 6.16 9.54 9.22
C PRO A 218 7.07 8.36 9.56
N ILE A 219 7.27 7.44 8.61
CA ILE A 219 8.09 6.22 8.70
C ILE A 219 9.03 6.11 7.50
N GLY A 220 10.00 5.21 7.56
CA GLY A 220 10.95 4.96 6.48
C GLY A 220 11.66 6.23 6.00
N ARG A 221 11.92 6.33 4.68
CA ARG A 221 12.63 7.48 4.08
C ARG A 221 11.90 8.81 4.29
N PHE A 222 10.57 8.81 4.41
CA PHE A 222 9.85 10.05 4.68
C PHE A 222 10.11 10.56 6.11
N SER A 223 10.23 9.67 7.09
CA SER A 223 10.65 10.04 8.45
C SER A 223 12.06 10.64 8.46
N GLU A 224 13.01 10.04 7.73
CA GLU A 224 14.36 10.58 7.57
C GLU A 224 14.36 12.00 6.96
N PHE A 225 13.52 12.21 5.94
CA PHE A 225 13.31 13.54 5.35
C PHE A 225 12.76 14.53 6.38
N LEU A 226 11.73 14.16 7.14
CA LEU A 226 11.12 15.04 8.14
C LEU A 226 12.13 15.45 9.23
N HIS A 227 12.96 14.52 9.69
CA HIS A 227 14.00 14.82 10.68
C HIS A 227 15.11 15.71 10.11
N ARG A 228 15.58 15.46 8.89
CA ARG A 228 16.61 16.25 8.23
C ARG A 228 16.18 17.70 8.01
N GLU A 229 14.92 17.94 7.70
CA GLU A 229 14.34 19.27 7.43
C GLU A 229 13.73 19.93 8.68
N ASP A 230 13.90 19.33 9.89
CA ASP A 230 13.32 19.80 11.16
C ASP A 230 11.78 19.94 11.10
N LEU A 231 11.11 19.04 10.38
CA LEU A 231 9.66 19.07 10.17
C LEU A 231 8.90 18.01 10.97
N TYR A 232 9.59 17.07 11.62
CA TYR A 232 8.98 15.88 12.23
C TYR A 232 7.95 16.23 13.30
N GLU A 233 8.34 17.06 14.28
CA GLU A 233 7.44 17.47 15.37
C GLU A 233 6.22 18.25 14.84
N GLY A 234 6.45 19.18 13.93
CA GLY A 234 5.38 19.96 13.30
C GLY A 234 4.40 19.10 12.52
N TYR A 235 4.90 18.08 11.82
CA TYR A 235 4.07 17.15 11.06
C TYR A 235 3.29 16.21 11.98
N MET A 236 3.91 15.64 13.01
CA MET A 236 3.23 14.81 14.00
C MET A 236 2.11 15.57 14.72
N ASN A 237 2.36 16.83 15.12
CA ASN A 237 1.33 17.69 15.69
C ASN A 237 0.16 17.95 14.71
N LYS A 238 0.46 18.08 13.40
CA LYS A 238 -0.57 18.22 12.37
C LYS A 238 -1.43 16.96 12.26
N LEU A 239 -0.82 15.78 12.24
CA LEU A 239 -1.54 14.50 12.22
C LEU A 239 -2.41 14.33 13.46
N TYR A 240 -1.86 14.60 14.64
CA TYR A 240 -2.57 14.52 15.92
C TYR A 240 -3.78 15.45 15.96
N LYS A 241 -3.62 16.73 15.60
CA LYS A 241 -4.72 17.70 15.56
C LYS A 241 -5.79 17.34 14.52
N ALA A 242 -5.44 16.59 13.49
CA ALA A 242 -6.36 16.12 12.47
C ALA A 242 -6.95 14.73 12.78
N TYR A 243 -6.64 14.15 13.93
CA TYR A 243 -7.20 12.85 14.34
C TYR A 243 -8.73 12.86 14.24
N ASN A 244 -9.26 11.85 13.56
CA ASN A 244 -10.69 11.70 13.32
C ASN A 244 -11.13 10.29 13.76
N PRO A 245 -11.83 10.15 14.91
CA PRO A 245 -12.28 8.85 15.38
C PRO A 245 -13.29 8.16 14.45
N ALA A 246 -13.99 8.90 13.58
CA ALA A 246 -14.92 8.32 12.62
C ALA A 246 -14.25 7.41 11.57
N THR A 247 -12.92 7.50 11.44
CA THR A 247 -12.16 6.62 10.53
C THR A 247 -11.82 5.26 11.15
N LEU A 248 -11.92 5.12 12.46
CA LEU A 248 -11.50 3.90 13.18
C LEU A 248 -12.22 2.62 12.71
N PRO A 249 -13.54 2.61 12.48
CA PRO A 249 -14.25 1.41 11.99
C PRO A 249 -13.71 0.88 10.65
N GLY A 250 -13.27 1.79 9.77
CA GLY A 250 -12.78 1.48 8.42
C GLY A 250 -11.27 1.27 8.32
N LEU A 251 -10.54 1.14 9.43
CA LEU A 251 -9.10 0.88 9.37
C LEU A 251 -8.83 -0.50 8.77
N MET A 252 -8.01 -0.55 7.71
CA MET A 252 -7.68 -1.79 7.00
C MET A 252 -7.03 -2.85 7.91
N CYS A 253 -6.22 -2.46 8.89
CA CYS A 253 -5.59 -3.37 9.85
C CYS A 253 -6.59 -4.17 10.71
N ARG A 254 -7.88 -3.83 10.69
CA ARG A 254 -8.94 -4.61 11.34
C ARG A 254 -9.31 -5.86 10.56
N ASN A 255 -9.30 -5.79 9.23
CA ASN A 255 -9.73 -6.87 8.32
C ASN A 255 -8.60 -7.42 7.44
N MET A 256 -7.34 -7.24 7.87
CA MET A 256 -6.19 -7.75 7.12
C MET A 256 -5.14 -8.41 8.01
N ILE A 257 -4.33 -9.23 7.38
CA ILE A 257 -3.03 -9.66 7.89
C ILE A 257 -1.96 -9.31 6.86
N SER A 258 -0.83 -8.77 7.29
CA SER A 258 0.29 -8.42 6.42
C SER A 258 1.47 -9.35 6.66
N VAL A 259 2.04 -9.90 5.59
CA VAL A 259 3.15 -10.85 5.63
C VAL A 259 4.41 -10.16 5.11
N GLY A 260 5.44 -10.11 5.92
CA GLY A 260 6.76 -9.59 5.53
C GLY A 260 7.54 -10.56 4.61
N PRO A 261 8.66 -10.10 4.01
CA PRO A 261 9.47 -10.92 3.09
C PRO A 261 10.02 -12.20 3.73
N ASP A 262 10.18 -12.22 5.04
CA ASP A 262 10.64 -13.33 5.86
C ASP A 262 9.52 -14.23 6.40
N GLY A 263 8.26 -13.99 6.00
CA GLY A 263 7.10 -14.70 6.49
C GLY A 263 6.54 -14.22 7.83
N SER A 264 7.18 -13.25 8.49
CA SER A 264 6.67 -12.67 9.75
C SER A 264 5.35 -11.94 9.54
N LEU A 265 4.46 -12.00 10.54
CA LEU A 265 3.12 -11.42 10.47
C LEU A 265 3.04 -10.05 11.16
N TYR A 266 2.25 -9.17 10.53
CA TYR A 266 2.01 -7.79 10.97
C TYR A 266 0.53 -7.43 10.79
N ASP A 267 0.06 -6.38 11.48
CA ASP A 267 -1.31 -5.87 11.31
C ASP A 267 -1.49 -5.08 9.99
N CYS A 268 -0.41 -4.49 9.49
CA CYS A 268 -0.36 -3.75 8.22
C CYS A 268 1.08 -3.60 7.72
N ASP A 269 1.22 -3.13 6.49
CA ASP A 269 2.52 -2.85 5.86
C ASP A 269 3.34 -1.78 6.61
N PHE A 270 2.69 -0.81 7.24
CA PHE A 270 3.38 0.20 8.05
C PHE A 270 3.98 -0.41 9.32
N ASN A 271 3.27 -1.32 9.98
CA ASN A 271 3.79 -2.07 11.12
C ASN A 271 4.99 -2.95 10.72
N TYR A 272 5.00 -3.51 9.50
CA TYR A 272 6.17 -4.22 8.99
C TYR A 272 7.40 -3.30 8.95
N ILE A 273 7.28 -2.08 8.45
CA ILE A 273 8.38 -1.12 8.38
C ILE A 273 8.89 -0.73 9.78
N GLU A 274 7.97 -0.52 10.71
CA GLU A 274 8.28 -0.21 12.11
C GLU A 274 8.67 -1.45 12.94
N LYS A 275 8.71 -2.65 12.33
CA LYS A 275 9.04 -3.94 12.97
C LYS A 275 8.11 -4.30 14.14
N LEU A 276 6.87 -3.85 14.09
CA LEU A 276 5.83 -4.10 15.06
C LEU A 276 5.02 -5.35 14.66
N LYS A 277 5.53 -6.54 15.01
CA LYS A 277 4.84 -7.81 14.76
C LYS A 277 3.49 -7.87 15.45
N ILE A 278 2.58 -8.70 14.95
CA ILE A 278 1.27 -8.93 15.60
C ILE A 278 1.43 -9.46 17.01
N SER A 279 0.41 -9.22 17.83
CA SER A 279 0.33 -9.81 19.17
C SER A 279 -0.11 -11.28 19.09
N GLY A 280 0.39 -12.12 20.02
CA GLY A 280 0.03 -13.52 20.10
C GLY A 280 1.16 -14.47 19.73
N GLU A 281 0.87 -15.78 19.78
CA GLU A 281 1.86 -16.85 19.54
C GLU A 281 2.03 -17.16 18.04
N VAL A 282 0.97 -17.00 17.25
CA VAL A 282 0.99 -17.15 15.79
C VAL A 282 1.55 -15.89 15.18
N ASN A 283 2.81 -15.89 14.81
CA ASN A 283 3.53 -14.70 14.33
C ASN A 283 4.32 -14.91 13.02
N HIS A 284 4.15 -16.07 12.39
CA HIS A 284 4.74 -16.43 11.11
C HIS A 284 3.73 -17.12 10.20
N VAL A 285 3.80 -16.88 8.89
CA VAL A 285 2.83 -17.36 7.90
C VAL A 285 2.69 -18.87 7.85
N SER A 286 3.78 -19.63 8.08
CA SER A 286 3.75 -21.10 8.13
C SER A 286 2.86 -21.65 9.23
N GLN A 287 2.65 -20.91 10.30
CA GLN A 287 1.80 -21.32 11.42
C GLN A 287 0.31 -21.17 11.11
N LEU A 288 -0.06 -20.34 10.11
CA LEU A 288 -1.44 -20.10 9.71
C LEU A 288 -2.11 -21.31 9.04
N VAL A 289 -1.32 -22.31 8.65
CA VAL A 289 -1.85 -23.56 8.06
C VAL A 289 -2.62 -24.36 9.11
N ASP A 290 -2.09 -24.44 10.32
CA ASP A 290 -2.66 -25.23 11.43
C ASP A 290 -3.41 -24.37 12.46
N ASN A 291 -3.23 -23.03 12.39
CA ASN A 291 -3.75 -22.11 13.37
C ASN A 291 -4.34 -20.86 12.67
N HIS A 292 -5.25 -20.17 13.33
CA HIS A 292 -5.68 -18.84 12.94
C HIS A 292 -5.37 -17.83 14.06
N THR A 293 -5.24 -16.56 13.70
CA THR A 293 -4.87 -15.52 14.68
C THR A 293 -6.01 -15.17 15.65
N GLY A 294 -7.25 -15.49 15.29
CA GLY A 294 -8.44 -15.08 16.05
C GLY A 294 -8.57 -13.56 16.16
N VAL A 295 -9.49 -13.14 17.01
CA VAL A 295 -9.59 -11.72 17.41
C VAL A 295 -8.39 -11.37 18.28
N ARG A 296 -7.63 -10.37 17.87
CA ARG A 296 -6.45 -9.91 18.60
C ARG A 296 -6.38 -8.38 18.63
N ARG A 297 -5.63 -7.87 19.58
CA ARG A 297 -5.36 -6.43 19.65
C ARG A 297 -4.36 -6.04 18.56
N ILE A 298 -4.72 -5.03 17.77
CA ILE A 298 -3.84 -4.41 16.79
C ILE A 298 -2.70 -3.71 17.51
N VAL A 299 -1.48 -3.98 17.07
CA VAL A 299 -0.29 -3.28 17.57
C VAL A 299 -0.20 -1.92 16.93
N THR A 300 -0.19 -0.87 17.76
CA THR A 300 -0.24 0.51 17.28
C THR A 300 1.07 1.25 17.52
N GLY A 301 1.41 2.17 16.62
CA GLY A 301 2.52 3.10 16.73
C GLY A 301 2.08 4.55 16.47
N MET A 302 3.02 5.48 16.55
CA MET A 302 2.74 6.91 16.27
C MET A 302 2.32 7.15 14.81
N HIS A 303 2.73 6.29 13.90
CA HIS A 303 2.33 6.33 12.48
C HIS A 303 0.82 6.12 12.28
N CYS A 304 0.11 5.46 13.22
CA CYS A 304 -1.34 5.25 13.13
C CYS A 304 -2.14 6.57 13.07
N TYR A 305 -1.58 7.68 13.57
CA TYR A 305 -2.16 9.00 13.35
C TYR A 305 -2.26 9.37 11.87
N GLY A 306 -1.36 8.88 11.02
CA GLY A 306 -1.43 9.07 9.58
C GLY A 306 -2.63 8.37 8.94
N CYS A 307 -3.04 7.20 9.45
CA CYS A 307 -4.21 6.48 8.97
C CYS A 307 -5.54 7.09 9.41
N THR A 308 -5.53 7.91 10.46
CA THR A 308 -6.75 8.49 11.06
C THR A 308 -6.85 10.00 10.90
N ALA A 309 -5.88 10.64 10.25
CA ALA A 309 -5.90 12.09 10.03
C ALA A 309 -6.92 12.48 8.95
N GLY A 310 -7.79 13.45 9.25
CA GLY A 310 -8.77 14.00 8.30
C GLY A 310 -9.82 12.98 7.88
N ALA A 311 -9.86 12.62 6.60
CA ALA A 311 -10.76 11.58 6.07
C ALA A 311 -10.20 10.15 6.24
N GLY A 312 -9.00 10.02 6.78
CA GLY A 312 -8.25 8.76 6.86
C GLY A 312 -7.44 8.48 5.59
N SER A 313 -6.44 7.61 5.72
CA SER A 313 -5.63 7.13 4.57
C SER A 313 -6.10 5.80 4.04
N SER A 314 -6.84 5.07 4.83
CA SER A 314 -7.47 3.82 4.45
C SER A 314 -8.89 4.08 4.01
N GLY A 315 -9.14 5.08 3.13
CA GLY A 315 -10.48 5.46 2.70
C GLY A 315 -11.35 4.22 2.62
N GLY A 316 -12.28 4.09 3.57
CA GLY A 316 -13.00 2.87 3.85
C GLY A 316 -13.55 2.25 2.60
N GLU A 317 -12.93 1.25 2.16
CA GLU A 317 -13.35 0.20 1.23
C GLU A 317 -12.18 -0.41 0.45
N THR A 318 -11.04 0.24 0.28
CA THR A 318 -9.90 -0.39 -0.43
C THR A 318 -8.60 0.35 -0.16
N CYS A 319 -7.80 -0.08 0.77
CA CYS A 319 -6.36 -0.03 0.57
C CYS A 319 -5.88 -1.43 0.32
#